data_ae3316ee8dab26967f61602732552149
#
_entry.id   ae3316ee8dab26967f61602732552149
#
_cell.length_a   1.000
_cell.length_b   1.000
_cell.length_c   1.000
_cell.angle_alpha   90.00
_cell.angle_beta   90.00
_cell.angle_gamma   90.00
#
_symmetry.space_group_name_H-M   'P 1'
#
loop_
_entity.id
_entity.type
_entity.pdbx_description
1 polymer ?
#
loop_
_entity_poly.entity_id
_entity_poly.type
_entity_poly.pdbx_seq_one_letter_code
_entity_poly.pdbx_strand_id
1 'polypeptide(L)'
;MILKDKTLLITGILTDKSIAFASAKIAIDNGAKIIATGFGDGLRITERAIKRLDQEIEVFEMDIQDFDQVQKVVKQVKDNYGSLDGI
;
A
#
# COMPACT_ATOMS: atom_id res chain seq x y z
N MET A 1 -11.62 15.23 -6.78
CA MET A 1 -10.81 14.28 -6.02
C MET A 1 -9.40 14.80 -5.85
N ILE A 2 -9.02 15.03 -4.61
CA ILE A 2 -7.76 15.72 -4.30
C ILE A 2 -6.52 14.86 -4.51
N LEU A 3 -6.68 13.52 -4.57
CA LEU A 3 -5.56 12.59 -4.77
C LEU A 3 -5.56 11.94 -6.15
N LYS A 4 -6.30 12.49 -7.09
CA LYS A 4 -6.34 11.95 -8.44
C LYS A 4 -4.93 11.83 -9.02
N ASP A 5 -4.64 10.68 -9.62
CA ASP A 5 -3.36 10.35 -10.24
C ASP A 5 -2.17 10.27 -9.27
N LYS A 6 -2.42 10.23 -7.96
CA LYS A 6 -1.37 10.00 -6.96
C LYS A 6 -1.21 8.51 -6.70
N THR A 7 0.03 8.08 -6.52
CA THR A 7 0.37 6.70 -6.15
C THR A 7 0.92 6.69 -4.73
N LEU A 8 0.27 5.94 -3.84
CA LEU A 8 0.64 5.90 -2.43
C LEU A 8 0.98 4.47 -2.00
N LEU A 9 2.07 4.34 -1.26
CA LEU A 9 2.46 3.09 -0.62
C LEU A 9 2.01 3.13 0.83
N ILE A 10 1.17 2.18 1.23
CA ILE A 10 0.66 2.13 2.60
C ILE A 10 1.09 0.84 3.27
N THR A 11 1.74 0.97 4.41
CA THR A 11 2.16 -0.14 5.26
C THR A 11 1.19 -0.33 6.41
N GLY A 12 1.19 -1.51 7.01
CA GLY A 12 0.43 -1.74 8.24
C GLY A 12 -1.06 -1.96 8.06
N ILE A 13 -1.53 -2.31 6.86
CA ILE A 13 -2.92 -2.73 6.67
C ILE A 13 -3.05 -4.15 7.21
N LEU A 14 -3.51 -4.27 8.45
CA LEU A 14 -3.62 -5.56 9.12
C LEU A 14 -5.05 -6.07 9.13
N THR A 15 -6.02 -5.20 9.41
CA THR A 15 -7.43 -5.55 9.43
C THR A 15 -8.23 -4.38 8.85
N ASP A 16 -9.52 -4.62 8.59
CA ASP A 16 -10.43 -3.55 8.17
C ASP A 16 -10.68 -2.50 9.25
N LYS A 17 -10.15 -2.73 10.46
CA LYS A 17 -10.23 -1.78 11.58
C LYS A 17 -8.93 -1.03 11.82
N SER A 18 -7.87 -1.31 11.08
CA SER A 18 -6.59 -0.61 11.26
C SER A 18 -6.68 0.82 10.74
N ILE A 19 -5.84 1.70 11.31
CA ILE A 19 -5.72 3.09 10.84
C ILE A 19 -5.25 3.12 9.39
N ALA A 20 -4.29 2.25 9.04
CA ALA A 20 -3.79 2.16 7.67
C ALA A 20 -4.89 1.77 6.69
N PHE A 21 -5.80 0.87 7.07
CA PHE A 21 -6.94 0.51 6.24
C PHE A 21 -7.86 1.73 6.00
N ALA A 22 -8.17 2.46 7.05
CA ALA A 22 -9.00 3.67 6.95
C ALA A 22 -8.34 4.71 6.04
N SER A 23 -7.03 4.92 6.19
CA SER A 23 -6.27 5.83 5.35
C SER A 23 -6.31 5.42 3.88
N ALA A 24 -6.13 4.12 3.60
CA ALA A 24 -6.20 3.59 2.25
C ALA A 24 -7.59 3.82 1.63
N LYS A 25 -8.64 3.56 2.38
CA LYS A 25 -10.01 3.74 1.91
C LYS A 25 -10.29 5.20 1.55
N ILE A 26 -9.90 6.12 2.42
CA ILE A 26 -10.08 7.56 2.16
C ILE A 26 -9.28 7.98 0.93
N ALA A 27 -8.04 7.51 0.80
CA ALA A 27 -7.20 7.84 -0.35
C ALA A 27 -7.81 7.33 -1.66
N ILE A 28 -8.33 6.10 -1.67
CA ILE A 28 -8.99 5.52 -2.85
C ILE A 28 -10.22 6.35 -3.22
N ASP A 29 -11.03 6.73 -2.23
CA ASP A 29 -12.22 7.56 -2.46
C ASP A 29 -11.85 8.93 -3.04
N ASN A 30 -10.62 9.39 -2.84
CA ASN A 30 -10.10 10.65 -3.38
C ASN A 30 -9.25 10.46 -4.64
N GLY A 31 -9.27 9.30 -5.24
CA GLY A 31 -8.69 9.05 -6.55
C GLY A 31 -7.28 8.48 -6.56
N ALA A 32 -6.71 8.14 -5.42
CA ALA A 32 -5.36 7.60 -5.35
C ALA A 32 -5.28 6.15 -5.83
N LYS A 33 -4.14 5.79 -6.39
CA LYS A 33 -3.73 4.41 -6.60
C LYS A 33 -2.99 3.94 -5.35
N ILE A 34 -3.43 2.84 -4.76
CA ILE A 34 -2.84 2.32 -3.53
C ILE A 34 -2.01 1.08 -3.82
N ILE A 35 -0.87 1.00 -3.16
CA ILE A 35 -0.01 -0.19 -3.12
C ILE A 35 0.18 -0.51 -1.64
N ALA A 36 0.06 -1.77 -1.28
CA ALA A 36 0.20 -2.20 0.10
C ALA A 36 1.45 -3.04 0.29
N THR A 37 1.95 -3.08 1.52
CA THR A 37 3.05 -3.96 1.90
C THR A 37 2.70 -4.77 3.13
N GLY A 38 3.31 -5.95 3.24
CA GLY A 38 3.22 -6.80 4.41
C GLY A 38 4.50 -7.58 4.58
N PHE A 39 4.66 -8.21 5.74
CA PHE A 39 5.87 -9.01 6.01
C PHE A 39 5.53 -10.19 6.92
N GLY A 40 6.14 -11.34 6.64
CA GLY A 40 5.96 -12.54 7.44
C GLY A 40 4.50 -12.96 7.52
N ASP A 41 4.03 -13.27 8.73
CA ASP A 41 2.64 -13.66 8.96
C ASP A 41 1.67 -12.52 8.67
N GLY A 42 2.12 -11.28 8.79
CA GLY A 42 1.33 -10.10 8.47
C GLY A 42 0.99 -9.96 6.99
N LEU A 43 1.78 -10.56 6.11
CA LEU A 43 1.54 -10.50 4.67
C LEU A 43 0.18 -11.10 4.31
N ARG A 44 -0.16 -12.26 4.85
CA ARG A 44 -1.46 -12.90 4.61
C ARG A 44 -2.61 -12.08 5.15
N ILE A 45 -2.40 -11.47 6.30
CA ILE A 45 -3.41 -10.61 6.95
C ILE A 45 -3.68 -9.40 6.06
N THR A 46 -2.62 -8.77 5.55
CA THR A 46 -2.74 -7.64 4.64
C THR A 46 -3.46 -8.03 3.35
N GLU A 47 -3.07 -9.16 2.74
CA GLU A 47 -3.71 -9.64 1.52
C GLU A 47 -5.20 -9.89 1.70
N ARG A 48 -5.61 -10.36 2.87
CA ARG A 48 -7.00 -10.59 3.20
C ARG A 48 -7.75 -9.29 3.41
N ALA A 49 -7.14 -8.33 4.12
CA ALA A 49 -7.77 -7.05 4.44
C ALA A 49 -8.02 -6.20 3.19
N ILE A 50 -7.07 -6.16 2.25
CA ILE A 50 -7.20 -5.32 1.05
C ILE A 50 -8.34 -5.77 0.14
N LYS A 51 -8.81 -7.00 0.25
CA LYS A 51 -9.95 -7.48 -0.55
C LYS A 51 -11.24 -6.75 -0.22
N ARG A 52 -11.28 -6.05 0.91
CA ARG A 52 -12.43 -5.24 1.31
C ARG A 52 -12.39 -3.82 0.76
N LEU A 53 -11.31 -3.46 0.06
CA LEU A 53 -11.18 -2.15 -0.58
C LEU A 53 -11.67 -2.23 -2.03
N ASP A 54 -12.24 -1.13 -2.52
CA ASP A 54 -12.83 -1.05 -3.86
C ASP A 54 -11.79 -0.78 -4.95
N GLN A 55 -10.62 -1.41 -4.83
CA GLN A 55 -9.54 -1.25 -5.79
C GLN A 55 -8.72 -2.53 -5.81
N GLU A 56 -8.26 -2.91 -6.99
CA GLU A 56 -7.31 -4.00 -7.11
C GLU A 56 -5.94 -3.49 -6.66
N ILE A 57 -5.42 -4.05 -5.56
CA ILE A 57 -4.23 -3.55 -4.89
C ILE A 57 -3.12 -4.58 -4.97
N GLU A 58 -1.95 -4.17 -5.47
CA GLU A 58 -0.75 -4.99 -5.45
C GLU A 58 -0.12 -4.94 -4.06
N VAL A 59 0.31 -6.11 -3.57
CA VAL A 59 0.95 -6.24 -2.26
C VAL A 59 2.39 -6.68 -2.46
N PHE A 60 3.33 -5.92 -1.89
CA PHE A 60 4.74 -6.30 -1.85
C PHE A 60 5.12 -6.81 -0.47
N GLU A 61 5.96 -7.83 -0.42
CA GLU A 61 6.58 -8.24 0.85
C GLU A 61 7.69 -7.26 1.18
N MET A 62 7.65 -6.67 2.37
CA MET A 62 8.64 -5.69 2.79
C MET A 62 8.72 -5.62 4.31
N ASP A 63 9.93 -5.82 4.84
CA ASP A 63 10.23 -5.57 6.25
C ASP A 63 10.65 -4.11 6.39
N ILE A 64 9.84 -3.31 7.09
CA ILE A 64 10.10 -1.87 7.25
C ILE A 64 11.38 -1.59 8.05
N GLN A 65 11.90 -2.59 8.78
CA GLN A 65 13.15 -2.46 9.51
C GLN A 65 14.38 -2.77 8.64
N ASP A 66 14.18 -3.32 7.45
CA ASP A 66 15.24 -3.63 6.51
C ASP A 66 15.28 -2.55 5.42
N PHE A 67 16.24 -1.65 5.54
CA PHE A 67 16.38 -0.51 4.66
C PHE A 67 16.56 -0.91 3.20
N ASP A 68 17.30 -2.01 2.95
CA ASP A 68 17.51 -2.49 1.58
C ASP A 68 16.21 -2.97 0.94
N GLN A 69 15.36 -3.64 1.71
CA GLN A 69 14.05 -4.07 1.21
C GLN A 69 13.15 -2.87 0.91
N VAL A 70 13.17 -1.85 1.76
CA VAL A 70 12.39 -0.63 1.55
C VAL A 70 12.82 0.04 0.25
N GLN A 71 14.11 0.21 0.03
CA GLN A 71 14.62 0.83 -1.20
C GLN A 71 14.24 0.02 -2.44
N LYS A 72 14.31 -1.31 -2.35
CA LYS A 72 13.98 -2.19 -3.46
C LYS A 72 12.52 -2.09 -3.85
N VAL A 73 11.62 -2.08 -2.87
CA VAL A 73 10.18 -1.94 -3.11
C VAL A 73 9.86 -0.57 -3.70
N VAL A 74 10.44 0.50 -3.16
CA VAL A 74 10.24 1.85 -3.68
C VAL A 74 10.66 1.92 -5.16
N LYS A 75 11.80 1.32 -5.49
CA LYS A 75 12.26 1.29 -6.88
C LYS A 75 11.28 0.52 -7.79
N GLN A 76 10.81 -0.64 -7.33
CA GLN A 76 9.85 -1.42 -8.09
C GLN A 76 8.55 -0.66 -8.34
N VAL A 77 8.07 0.06 -7.34
CA VAL A 77 6.87 0.89 -7.46
C VAL A 77 7.07 1.98 -8.50
N LYS A 78 8.19 2.69 -8.44
CA LYS A 78 8.49 3.75 -9.41
C LYS A 78 8.61 3.20 -10.83
N ASP A 79 9.23 2.03 -10.99
CA ASP A 79 9.39 1.41 -12.31
C ASP A 79 8.04 0.94 -12.88
N ASN A 80 7.15 0.43 -12.05
CA ASN A 80 5.87 -0.13 -12.48
C ASN A 80 4.77 0.91 -12.62
N TYR A 81 4.78 1.96 -11.82
CA TYR A 81 3.69 2.94 -11.74
C TYR A 81 4.12 4.34 -12.16
N GLY A 82 5.39 4.54 -12.46
CA GLY A 82 5.95 5.81 -12.93
C GLY A 82 6.29 6.79 -11.82
N SER A 83 5.63 6.74 -10.68
CA SER A 83 5.90 7.64 -9.56
C SER A 83 5.44 7.03 -8.25
N LEU A 84 5.96 7.57 -7.16
CA LEU A 84 5.49 7.26 -5.81
C LEU A 84 5.36 8.60 -5.08
N ASP A 85 4.14 9.00 -4.78
CA ASP A 85 3.83 10.33 -4.25
C ASP A 85 3.79 10.40 -2.72
N GLY A 86 3.66 9.24 -2.05
CA GLY A 86 3.64 9.20 -0.59
C GLY A 86 3.77 7.78 -0.05
N ILE A 87 4.19 7.72 1.17
CA ILE A 87 4.36 6.47 1.93
C ILE A 87 3.65 6.62 3.28
#